data_38d96603c13d2e8274d3f692bb0b016d
#
_entry.id   38d96603c13d2e8274d3f692bb0b016d
#
_cell.length_a   1.000
_cell.length_b   1.000
_cell.length_c   1.000
_cell.angle_alpha   90.00
_cell.angle_beta   90.00
_cell.angle_gamma   90.00
#
_symmetry.space_group_name_H-M   'P 1'
#
loop_
_entity.id
_entity.type
_entity.pdbx_description
1 polymer ?
#
loop_
_entity_poly.entity_id
_entity_poly.type
_entity_poly.pdbx_seq_one_letter_code
_entity_poly.pdbx_strand_id
1 'polypeptide(L)'
;MGIFNKQTRWRTAIAVGLAAALLPILTPAGAEARTLEEAKSSGKIIIGIQGDNAPWGFINSSGVQEGYDADLARGFADYLGLKVEFVPLAVANRIPSLRTGKVDALFASMGMTPERAKNVQYAQPYAHNVMSVYATKDKKIANFDDLTGMTVGAPKSSPMDTALTAGAGTKAKILRFDDDAATIQAILSGQIEAIGGNQFYGDRLAAAGGKDYEVKFDLVTLYNSAATRPGEKDWNEALNTWLDKAKANGELAKVYAKWMKRPVPEFPATLSDIPYTVN
;
A
#
# COMPACT_ATOMS: atom_id res chain seq x y z
N MET A 1 58.78 21.87 -77.36
CA MET A 1 58.30 20.73 -78.10
C MET A 1 57.55 19.85 -77.10
N GLY A 2 56.30 20.10 -76.93
CA GLY A 2 55.51 19.51 -75.92
C GLY A 2 54.39 18.71 -76.52
N ILE A 3 54.07 17.56 -75.95
CA ILE A 3 52.95 16.71 -76.34
C ILE A 3 52.00 16.65 -75.18
N PHE A 4 50.82 17.17 -75.40
CA PHE A 4 49.65 17.10 -74.44
C PHE A 4 49.02 15.70 -74.49
N ASN A 5 48.86 15.07 -73.34
CA ASN A 5 48.07 13.87 -73.23
C ASN A 5 46.86 14.14 -72.37
N LYS A 6 45.66 14.09 -72.95
CA LYS A 6 44.39 14.25 -72.28
C LYS A 6 43.96 12.91 -71.63
N GLN A 7 43.96 12.84 -70.34
CA GLN A 7 43.29 11.71 -69.62
C GLN A 7 41.83 12.03 -69.34
N THR A 8 40.96 11.23 -69.91
CA THR A 8 39.49 11.22 -69.69
C THR A 8 39.18 10.60 -68.33
N ARG A 9 38.65 11.41 -67.45
CA ARG A 9 38.18 10.92 -66.11
C ARG A 9 36.75 10.42 -66.23
N TRP A 10 36.52 9.15 -66.07
CA TRP A 10 35.22 8.53 -65.86
C TRP A 10 34.76 8.75 -64.39
N ARG A 11 33.65 9.43 -64.23
CA ARG A 11 32.98 9.57 -62.93
C ARG A 11 31.99 8.43 -62.78
N THR A 12 32.31 7.45 -61.94
CA THR A 12 31.38 6.43 -61.49
C THR A 12 30.55 7.00 -60.36
N ALA A 13 29.26 7.24 -60.56
CA ALA A 13 28.35 7.65 -59.54
C ALA A 13 27.89 6.37 -58.77
N ILE A 14 28.32 6.24 -57.52
CA ILE A 14 27.80 5.20 -56.62
C ILE A 14 26.54 5.76 -55.96
N ALA A 15 25.37 5.24 -56.34
CA ALA A 15 24.11 5.50 -55.66
C ALA A 15 24.07 4.66 -54.39
N VAL A 16 24.29 5.30 -53.24
CA VAL A 16 24.06 4.67 -51.92
C VAL A 16 22.59 4.75 -51.64
N GLY A 17 21.87 3.65 -51.80
CA GLY A 17 20.46 3.50 -51.36
C GLY A 17 20.40 3.43 -49.85
N LEU A 18 19.85 4.47 -49.22
CA LEU A 18 19.54 4.51 -47.78
C LEU A 18 18.26 3.70 -47.53
N ALA A 19 18.40 2.42 -47.22
CA ALA A 19 17.32 1.61 -46.71
C ALA A 19 17.05 2.02 -45.26
N ALA A 20 16.09 2.91 -45.04
CA ALA A 20 15.59 3.23 -43.68
C ALA A 20 14.87 2.00 -43.14
N ALA A 21 15.54 1.22 -42.31
CA ALA A 21 14.91 0.17 -41.50
C ALA A 21 13.96 0.81 -40.49
N LEU A 22 12.68 0.76 -40.76
CA LEU A 22 11.64 1.04 -39.79
C LEU A 22 11.67 -0.03 -38.68
N LEU A 23 12.47 0.21 -37.63
CA LEU A 23 12.37 -0.55 -36.40
C LEU A 23 10.99 -0.23 -35.78
N PRO A 24 10.15 -1.24 -35.48
CA PRO A 24 8.93 -0.99 -34.72
C PRO A 24 9.36 -0.46 -33.34
N ILE A 25 8.94 0.75 -33.02
CA ILE A 25 9.01 1.28 -31.67
C ILE A 25 8.08 0.41 -30.83
N LEU A 26 8.64 -0.59 -30.13
CA LEU A 26 7.93 -1.26 -29.04
C LEU A 26 7.71 -0.19 -27.95
N THR A 27 6.59 0.50 -28.01
CA THR A 27 6.07 1.20 -26.83
C THR A 27 5.90 0.14 -25.73
N PRO A 28 6.49 0.32 -24.54
CA PRO A 28 6.16 -0.55 -23.42
C PRO A 28 4.64 -0.44 -23.26
N ALA A 29 3.92 -1.53 -23.51
CA ALA A 29 2.52 -1.63 -23.14
C ALA A 29 2.48 -1.41 -21.64
N GLY A 30 1.98 -0.25 -21.20
CA GLY A 30 1.65 -0.05 -19.80
C GLY A 30 0.79 -1.25 -19.40
N ALA A 31 1.10 -1.90 -18.27
CA ALA A 31 0.31 -3.03 -17.82
C ALA A 31 -1.14 -2.55 -17.73
N GLU A 32 -1.98 -3.00 -18.67
CA GLU A 32 -3.40 -2.72 -18.64
C GLU A 32 -3.97 -3.46 -17.43
N ALA A 33 -4.84 -2.79 -16.69
CA ALA A 33 -5.45 -3.36 -15.51
C ALA A 33 -6.29 -4.58 -15.88
N ARG A 34 -6.00 -5.74 -15.31
CA ARG A 34 -6.68 -6.99 -15.63
C ARG A 34 -8.09 -7.02 -15.05
N THR A 35 -9.03 -7.53 -15.81
CA THR A 35 -10.36 -7.91 -15.35
C THR A 35 -10.29 -9.16 -14.45
N LEU A 36 -11.36 -9.43 -13.71
CA LEU A 36 -11.45 -10.66 -12.90
C LEU A 36 -11.38 -11.92 -13.77
N GLU A 37 -11.97 -11.87 -14.96
CA GLU A 37 -11.95 -13.01 -15.90
C GLU A 37 -10.54 -13.29 -16.44
N GLU A 38 -9.77 -12.26 -16.76
CA GLU A 38 -8.37 -12.40 -17.16
C GLU A 38 -7.50 -12.94 -16.01
N ALA A 39 -7.74 -12.52 -14.77
CA ALA A 39 -7.08 -13.08 -13.61
C ALA A 39 -7.40 -14.57 -13.45
N LYS A 40 -8.68 -14.96 -13.57
CA LYS A 40 -9.12 -16.36 -13.54
C LYS A 40 -8.47 -17.17 -14.66
N SER A 41 -8.47 -16.67 -15.88
CA SER A 41 -7.85 -17.34 -17.02
C SER A 41 -6.33 -17.53 -16.84
N SER A 42 -5.65 -16.60 -16.15
CA SER A 42 -4.23 -16.72 -15.85
C SER A 42 -3.90 -17.65 -14.69
N GLY A 43 -4.91 -18.11 -13.92
CA GLY A 43 -4.75 -18.99 -12.75
C GLY A 43 -4.12 -18.29 -11.54
N LYS A 44 -3.95 -16.97 -11.54
CA LYS A 44 -3.32 -16.22 -10.45
C LYS A 44 -3.92 -14.84 -10.23
N ILE A 45 -3.84 -14.36 -8.99
CA ILE A 45 -4.18 -13.02 -8.57
C ILE A 45 -2.94 -12.32 -7.99
N ILE A 46 -2.72 -11.05 -8.37
CA ILE A 46 -1.59 -10.23 -7.91
C ILE A 46 -2.11 -9.28 -6.83
N ILE A 47 -1.66 -9.47 -5.60
CA ILE A 47 -2.11 -8.69 -4.44
C ILE A 47 -1.02 -7.73 -3.97
N GLY A 48 -1.34 -6.44 -3.94
CA GLY A 48 -0.53 -5.45 -3.26
C GLY A 48 -0.71 -5.55 -1.75
N ILE A 49 0.40 -5.65 -1.01
CA ILE A 49 0.41 -5.91 0.42
C ILE A 49 1.52 -5.09 1.12
N GLN A 50 1.45 -4.91 2.44
CA GLN A 50 2.60 -4.44 3.22
C GLN A 50 3.60 -5.57 3.48
N GLY A 51 4.89 -5.23 3.47
CA GLY A 51 5.96 -6.18 3.78
C GLY A 51 6.69 -5.93 5.11
N ASP A 52 6.31 -4.88 5.85
CA ASP A 52 7.08 -4.36 6.98
C ASP A 52 6.25 -3.98 8.22
N ASN A 53 4.96 -4.30 8.26
CA ASN A 53 4.03 -3.86 9.29
C ASN A 53 3.31 -5.03 9.98
N ALA A 54 4.04 -5.78 10.81
CA ALA A 54 3.42 -6.81 11.66
C ALA A 54 2.43 -6.19 12.66
N PRO A 55 1.29 -6.86 12.93
CA PRO A 55 0.83 -8.14 12.40
C PRO A 55 -0.02 -8.03 11.11
N TRP A 56 -0.14 -6.83 10.52
CA TRP A 56 -0.96 -6.59 9.32
C TRP A 56 -0.43 -7.33 8.08
N GLY A 57 0.79 -6.99 7.66
CA GLY A 57 1.50 -7.61 6.55
C GLY A 57 3.00 -7.41 6.70
N PHE A 58 3.76 -8.48 6.68
CA PHE A 58 5.21 -8.47 6.87
C PHE A 58 5.89 -9.66 6.21
N ILE A 59 7.16 -9.51 5.92
CA ILE A 59 8.00 -10.60 5.44
C ILE A 59 8.73 -11.18 6.65
N ASN A 60 8.54 -12.48 6.89
CA ASN A 60 9.19 -13.16 8.02
C ASN A 60 10.68 -13.44 7.74
N SER A 61 11.39 -13.97 8.72
CA SER A 61 12.83 -14.28 8.63
C SER A 61 13.19 -15.29 7.54
N SER A 62 12.21 -16.07 7.05
CA SER A 62 12.36 -17.02 5.93
C SER A 62 12.02 -16.42 4.57
N GLY A 63 11.75 -15.10 4.50
CA GLY A 63 11.36 -14.43 3.27
C GLY A 63 9.91 -14.65 2.83
N VAL A 64 9.07 -15.21 3.71
CA VAL A 64 7.66 -15.48 3.40
C VAL A 64 6.78 -14.32 3.82
N GLN A 65 5.87 -13.91 2.93
CA GLN A 65 4.85 -12.91 3.25
C GLN A 65 3.82 -13.49 4.22
N GLU A 66 3.66 -12.86 5.38
CA GLU A 66 2.74 -13.25 6.44
C GLU A 66 1.93 -12.06 6.95
N GLY A 67 0.97 -12.31 7.82
CA GLY A 67 0.16 -11.31 8.49
C GLY A 67 -1.33 -11.48 8.24
N TYR A 68 -2.11 -10.61 8.89
CA TYR A 68 -3.56 -10.59 8.81
C TYR A 68 -4.06 -10.43 7.36
N ASP A 69 -3.55 -9.42 6.66
CA ASP A 69 -3.89 -9.15 5.28
C ASP A 69 -3.43 -10.26 4.33
N ALA A 70 -2.30 -10.92 4.64
CA ALA A 70 -1.80 -12.04 3.84
C ALA A 70 -2.71 -13.27 3.95
N ASP A 71 -3.19 -13.59 5.15
CA ASP A 71 -4.11 -14.70 5.34
C ASP A 71 -5.46 -14.43 4.69
N LEU A 72 -5.99 -13.20 4.80
CA LEU A 72 -7.22 -12.81 4.11
C LEU A 72 -7.06 -12.86 2.58
N ALA A 73 -5.95 -12.36 2.05
CA ALA A 73 -5.69 -12.41 0.61
C ALA A 73 -5.59 -13.84 0.08
N ARG A 74 -5.00 -14.77 0.86
CA ARG A 74 -5.00 -16.21 0.53
C ARG A 74 -6.42 -16.78 0.53
N GLY A 75 -7.22 -16.49 1.56
CA GLY A 75 -8.62 -16.92 1.61
C GLY A 75 -9.43 -16.41 0.43
N PHE A 76 -9.23 -15.17 0.01
CA PHE A 76 -9.86 -14.64 -1.19
C PHE A 76 -9.38 -15.33 -2.48
N ALA A 77 -8.07 -15.56 -2.62
CA ALA A 77 -7.52 -16.27 -3.78
C ALA A 77 -8.05 -17.71 -3.84
N ASP A 78 -8.10 -18.42 -2.72
CA ASP A 78 -8.67 -19.77 -2.62
C ASP A 78 -10.15 -19.80 -3.00
N TYR A 79 -10.92 -18.80 -2.56
CA TYR A 79 -12.33 -18.62 -2.97
C TYR A 79 -12.50 -18.48 -4.49
N LEU A 80 -11.56 -17.81 -5.16
CA LEU A 80 -11.55 -17.67 -6.62
C LEU A 80 -10.94 -18.87 -7.36
N GLY A 81 -10.33 -19.82 -6.66
CA GLY A 81 -9.55 -20.92 -7.25
C GLY A 81 -8.23 -20.47 -7.87
N LEU A 82 -7.62 -19.40 -7.36
CA LEU A 82 -6.42 -18.77 -7.92
C LEU A 82 -5.21 -18.91 -6.97
N LYS A 83 -4.02 -18.90 -7.55
CA LYS A 83 -2.77 -18.73 -6.78
C LYS A 83 -2.54 -17.26 -6.49
N VAL A 84 -2.20 -16.92 -5.24
CA VAL A 84 -1.84 -15.56 -4.86
C VAL A 84 -0.37 -15.29 -5.16
N GLU A 85 -0.11 -14.13 -5.77
CA GLU A 85 1.22 -13.54 -5.94
C GLU A 85 1.25 -12.22 -5.16
N PHE A 86 2.14 -12.09 -4.18
CA PHE A 86 2.24 -10.89 -3.37
C PHE A 86 3.26 -9.89 -3.93
N VAL A 87 2.88 -8.62 -3.95
CA VAL A 87 3.75 -7.48 -4.27
C VAL A 87 3.83 -6.59 -3.05
N PRO A 88 4.94 -6.61 -2.28
CA PRO A 88 5.13 -5.72 -1.15
C PRO A 88 5.20 -4.26 -1.60
N LEU A 89 4.43 -3.39 -0.93
CA LEU A 89 4.28 -1.98 -1.27
C LEU A 89 4.39 -1.09 -0.05
N ALA A 90 5.23 -0.07 -0.13
CA ALA A 90 5.21 1.06 0.78
C ALA A 90 3.85 1.82 0.70
N VAL A 91 3.49 2.52 1.77
CA VAL A 91 2.16 3.16 1.91
C VAL A 91 1.81 4.05 0.72
N ALA A 92 2.76 4.90 0.29
CA ALA A 92 2.56 5.87 -0.79
C ALA A 92 2.37 5.19 -2.17
N ASN A 93 2.85 3.95 -2.34
CA ASN A 93 2.83 3.24 -3.62
C ASN A 93 1.60 2.35 -3.83
N ARG A 94 0.76 2.13 -2.81
CA ARG A 94 -0.38 1.20 -2.87
C ARG A 94 -1.40 1.62 -3.93
N ILE A 95 -1.97 2.81 -3.77
CA ILE A 95 -2.99 3.34 -4.71
C ILE A 95 -2.40 3.51 -6.12
N PRO A 96 -1.21 4.10 -6.33
CA PRO A 96 -0.59 4.13 -7.66
C PRO A 96 -0.40 2.76 -8.30
N SER A 97 0.08 1.75 -7.56
CA SER A 97 0.25 0.39 -8.09
C SER A 97 -1.06 -0.27 -8.50
N LEU A 98 -2.14 -0.05 -7.73
CA LEU A 98 -3.47 -0.52 -8.08
C LEU A 98 -3.98 0.18 -9.36
N ARG A 99 -3.87 1.50 -9.40
CA ARG A 99 -4.36 2.33 -10.51
C ARG A 99 -3.67 2.02 -11.84
N THR A 100 -2.40 1.66 -11.81
CA THR A 100 -1.61 1.31 -13.00
C THR A 100 -1.70 -0.16 -13.41
N GLY A 101 -2.52 -0.97 -12.72
CA GLY A 101 -2.67 -2.40 -13.02
C GLY A 101 -1.48 -3.26 -12.60
N LYS A 102 -0.51 -2.71 -11.85
CA LYS A 102 0.61 -3.49 -11.30
C LYS A 102 0.13 -4.57 -10.33
N VAL A 103 -0.99 -4.33 -9.64
CA VAL A 103 -1.68 -5.28 -8.77
C VAL A 103 -3.18 -5.28 -9.09
N ASP A 104 -3.86 -6.39 -8.83
CA ASP A 104 -5.29 -6.55 -9.08
C ASP A 104 -6.13 -6.01 -7.94
N ALA A 105 -5.69 -6.22 -6.70
CA ALA A 105 -6.34 -5.72 -5.50
C ALA A 105 -5.31 -5.38 -4.41
N LEU A 106 -5.73 -4.62 -3.42
CA LEU A 106 -4.94 -4.27 -2.24
C LEU A 106 -5.50 -4.96 -0.99
N PHE A 107 -4.65 -5.74 -0.32
CA PHE A 107 -4.82 -6.21 1.05
C PHE A 107 -3.61 -5.68 1.83
N ALA A 108 -3.66 -4.44 2.27
CA ALA A 108 -2.47 -3.70 2.67
C ALA A 108 -2.75 -2.70 3.81
N SER A 109 -3.47 -3.14 4.85
CA SER A 109 -3.89 -2.25 5.94
C SER A 109 -4.53 -0.95 5.39
N MET A 110 -5.41 -1.13 4.38
CA MET A 110 -6.02 -0.01 3.67
C MET A 110 -7.09 0.67 4.53
N GLY A 111 -6.65 1.61 5.38
CA GLY A 111 -7.55 2.44 6.16
C GLY A 111 -8.53 3.17 5.24
N MET A 112 -9.83 2.98 5.53
CA MET A 112 -10.93 3.55 4.76
C MET A 112 -11.07 5.03 5.11
N THR A 113 -10.79 5.90 4.15
CA THR A 113 -11.00 7.36 4.29
C THR A 113 -11.71 7.90 3.06
N PRO A 114 -12.54 8.97 3.19
CA PRO A 114 -13.21 9.59 2.04
C PRO A 114 -12.23 10.05 0.96
N GLU A 115 -11.04 10.52 1.35
CA GLU A 115 -9.99 10.95 0.43
C GLU A 115 -9.51 9.78 -0.46
N ARG A 116 -9.23 8.63 0.15
CA ARG A 116 -8.79 7.43 -0.58
C ARG A 116 -9.92 6.83 -1.42
N ALA A 117 -11.17 6.88 -0.94
CA ALA A 117 -12.35 6.39 -1.65
C ALA A 117 -12.58 7.07 -3.00
N LYS A 118 -12.03 8.28 -3.22
CA LYS A 118 -12.03 8.95 -4.54
C LYS A 118 -11.13 8.23 -5.56
N ASN A 119 -10.20 7.42 -5.11
CA ASN A 119 -9.16 6.79 -5.94
C ASN A 119 -9.20 5.27 -5.96
N VAL A 120 -9.94 4.65 -5.04
CA VAL A 120 -10.14 3.21 -4.95
C VAL A 120 -11.60 2.89 -4.64
N GLN A 121 -12.02 1.69 -5.00
CA GLN A 121 -13.27 1.10 -4.54
C GLN A 121 -12.97 0.17 -3.36
N TYR A 122 -13.51 0.46 -2.20
CA TYR A 122 -13.43 -0.42 -1.06
C TYR A 122 -14.49 -1.52 -1.11
N ALA A 123 -14.16 -2.68 -0.55
CA ALA A 123 -15.15 -3.68 -0.14
C ALA A 123 -15.65 -3.36 1.29
N GLN A 124 -16.45 -4.26 1.87
CA GLN A 124 -16.86 -4.20 3.27
C GLN A 124 -15.65 -4.19 4.21
N PRO A 125 -15.72 -3.52 5.38
CA PRO A 125 -14.64 -3.54 6.35
C PRO A 125 -14.42 -4.95 6.92
N TYR A 126 -13.14 -5.25 7.18
CA TYR A 126 -12.71 -6.50 7.80
C TYR A 126 -11.86 -6.32 9.05
N ALA A 127 -11.42 -5.11 9.36
CA ALA A 127 -10.68 -4.82 10.58
C ALA A 127 -10.92 -3.40 11.08
N HIS A 128 -10.65 -3.23 12.37
CA HIS A 128 -10.63 -1.94 13.05
C HIS A 128 -9.17 -1.56 13.33
N ASN A 129 -8.80 -0.31 13.14
CA ASN A 129 -7.44 0.17 13.29
C ASN A 129 -7.41 1.55 13.96
N VAL A 130 -6.81 1.62 15.14
CA VAL A 130 -6.58 2.87 15.87
C VAL A 130 -5.20 3.38 15.53
N MET A 131 -5.11 4.64 15.17
CA MET A 131 -3.87 5.36 14.91
C MET A 131 -3.63 6.33 16.05
N SER A 132 -2.44 6.31 16.64
CA SER A 132 -2.12 7.09 17.84
C SER A 132 -0.75 7.73 17.73
N VAL A 133 -0.47 8.71 18.57
CA VAL A 133 0.87 9.24 18.82
C VAL A 133 1.53 8.39 19.90
N TYR A 134 2.76 7.96 19.62
CA TYR A 134 3.62 7.27 20.57
C TYR A 134 4.85 8.12 20.89
N ALA A 135 5.25 8.13 22.13
CA ALA A 135 6.51 8.71 22.59
C ALA A 135 6.98 8.00 23.87
N THR A 136 8.19 8.32 24.36
CA THR A 136 8.67 7.79 25.63
C THR A 136 7.83 8.29 26.80
N LYS A 137 7.73 7.50 27.88
CA LYS A 137 6.87 7.77 29.04
C LYS A 137 7.16 9.11 29.73
N ASP A 138 8.42 9.56 29.74
CA ASP A 138 8.84 10.82 30.33
C ASP A 138 8.29 12.06 29.60
N LYS A 139 7.90 11.94 28.33
CA LYS A 139 7.33 13.05 27.57
C LYS A 139 5.86 13.27 27.94
N LYS A 140 5.55 14.49 28.34
CA LYS A 140 4.18 14.93 28.68
C LYS A 140 3.50 15.41 27.40
N ILE A 141 2.76 14.53 26.74
CA ILE A 141 2.04 14.80 25.49
C ILE A 141 0.62 14.24 25.66
N ALA A 142 -0.40 15.08 25.57
CA ALA A 142 -1.79 14.69 25.68
C ALA A 142 -2.63 15.09 24.45
N ASN A 143 -2.12 16.01 23.62
CA ASN A 143 -2.82 16.53 22.45
C ASN A 143 -1.83 17.12 21.44
N PHE A 144 -2.35 17.66 20.32
CA PHE A 144 -1.52 18.24 19.25
C PHE A 144 -0.71 19.47 19.70
N ASP A 145 -1.20 20.27 20.65
CA ASP A 145 -0.50 21.47 21.11
C ASP A 145 0.79 21.12 21.86
N ASP A 146 0.82 19.99 22.54
CA ASP A 146 2.00 19.50 23.24
C ASP A 146 3.12 19.01 22.30
N LEU A 147 2.82 18.88 20.99
CA LEU A 147 3.83 18.57 19.97
C LEU A 147 4.61 19.81 19.49
N THR A 148 4.29 21.00 20.02
CA THR A 148 4.91 22.26 19.58
C THR A 148 6.43 22.23 19.76
N GLY A 149 7.16 22.52 18.68
CA GLY A 149 8.63 22.50 18.63
C GLY A 149 9.25 21.11 18.49
N MET A 150 8.45 20.04 18.56
CA MET A 150 8.94 18.67 18.44
C MET A 150 9.10 18.23 16.99
N THR A 151 9.99 17.26 16.78
CA THR A 151 10.09 16.52 15.53
C THR A 151 9.27 15.22 15.64
N VAL A 152 8.24 15.10 14.82
CA VAL A 152 7.29 13.96 14.80
C VAL A 152 7.38 13.22 13.50
N GLY A 153 7.35 11.88 13.51
CA GLY A 153 7.44 11.06 12.31
C GLY A 153 6.15 10.34 11.98
N ALA A 154 5.94 10.07 10.69
CA ALA A 154 4.90 9.16 10.20
C ALA A 154 5.28 8.58 8.84
N PRO A 155 4.73 7.40 8.44
CA PRO A 155 4.84 6.93 7.08
C PRO A 155 4.14 7.89 6.12
N LYS A 156 4.81 8.25 5.03
CA LYS A 156 4.30 9.16 4.00
C LYS A 156 2.96 8.68 3.43
N SER A 157 2.01 9.62 3.24
CA SER A 157 0.67 9.35 2.68
C SER A 157 -0.17 8.38 3.53
N SER A 158 0.19 8.19 4.80
CA SER A 158 -0.59 7.43 5.76
C SER A 158 -1.68 8.29 6.40
N PRO A 159 -2.73 7.67 7.00
CA PRO A 159 -3.71 8.41 7.79
C PRO A 159 -3.07 9.16 8.98
N MET A 160 -1.98 8.63 9.57
CA MET A 160 -1.23 9.30 10.63
C MET A 160 -0.57 10.58 10.13
N ASP A 161 0.06 10.54 8.95
CA ASP A 161 0.64 11.73 8.31
C ASP A 161 -0.45 12.81 8.08
N THR A 162 -1.60 12.41 7.56
CA THR A 162 -2.72 13.33 7.34
C THR A 162 -3.22 13.94 8.66
N ALA A 163 -3.43 13.12 9.70
CA ALA A 163 -3.93 13.57 11.00
C ALA A 163 -2.93 14.48 11.71
N LEU A 164 -1.64 14.14 11.72
CA LEU A 164 -0.58 14.97 12.28
C LEU A 164 -0.45 16.29 11.54
N THR A 165 -0.53 16.29 10.22
CA THR A 165 -0.47 17.49 9.40
C THR A 165 -1.65 18.41 9.69
N ALA A 166 -2.85 17.87 9.81
CA ALA A 166 -4.05 18.65 10.11
C ALA A 166 -4.07 19.18 11.55
N GLY A 167 -3.66 18.37 12.52
CA GLY A 167 -3.76 18.71 13.94
C GLY A 167 -2.60 19.54 14.48
N ALA A 168 -1.36 19.14 14.18
CA ALA A 168 -0.16 19.87 14.64
C ALA A 168 0.19 21.05 13.71
N GLY A 169 -0.13 20.95 12.41
CA GLY A 169 0.14 22.01 11.44
C GLY A 169 1.62 22.40 11.41
N THR A 170 1.92 23.68 11.55
CA THR A 170 3.28 24.23 11.61
C THR A 170 3.89 24.22 13.02
N LYS A 171 3.14 23.81 14.04
CA LYS A 171 3.61 23.76 15.43
C LYS A 171 4.69 22.68 15.64
N ALA A 172 4.58 21.55 14.92
CA ALA A 172 5.56 20.47 14.93
C ALA A 172 6.28 20.34 13.59
N LYS A 173 7.52 19.84 13.62
CA LYS A 173 8.25 19.44 12.42
C LYS A 173 7.86 18.01 12.05
N ILE A 174 7.06 17.80 11.01
CA ILE A 174 6.63 16.46 10.60
C ILE A 174 7.61 15.89 9.57
N LEU A 175 8.31 14.80 9.94
CA LEU A 175 9.16 14.02 9.06
C LEU A 175 8.39 12.83 8.49
N ARG A 176 8.47 12.65 7.19
CA ARG A 176 7.77 11.60 6.44
C ARG A 176 8.74 10.56 5.97
N PHE A 177 8.49 9.32 6.34
CA PHE A 177 9.32 8.16 6.00
C PHE A 177 8.64 7.31 4.94
N ASP A 178 9.40 6.53 4.19
CA ASP A 178 8.87 5.75 3.09
C ASP A 178 7.97 4.59 3.56
N ASP A 179 8.28 4.01 4.73
CA ASP A 179 7.57 2.86 5.29
C ASP A 179 7.49 2.88 6.82
N ASP A 180 6.79 1.88 7.37
CA ASP A 180 6.59 1.72 8.81
C ASP A 180 7.90 1.36 9.53
N ALA A 181 8.76 0.56 8.91
CA ALA A 181 10.03 0.15 9.51
C ALA A 181 11.00 1.34 9.66
N ALA A 182 11.13 2.15 8.60
CA ALA A 182 11.95 3.36 8.63
C ALA A 182 11.47 4.37 9.68
N THR A 183 10.13 4.52 9.81
CA THR A 183 9.55 5.41 10.83
C THR A 183 9.86 4.92 12.26
N ILE A 184 9.79 3.61 12.52
CA ILE A 184 10.15 3.03 13.80
C ILE A 184 11.65 3.20 14.07
N GLN A 185 12.52 2.97 13.09
CA GLN A 185 13.96 3.19 13.26
C GLN A 185 14.31 4.64 13.57
N ALA A 186 13.57 5.60 13.00
CA ALA A 186 13.79 7.02 13.27
C ALA A 186 13.53 7.41 14.72
N ILE A 187 12.49 6.88 15.37
CA ILE A 187 12.26 7.16 16.80
C ILE A 187 13.23 6.42 17.69
N LEU A 188 13.61 5.18 17.36
CA LEU A 188 14.60 4.42 18.12
C LEU A 188 15.99 5.06 18.10
N SER A 189 16.38 5.66 16.98
CA SER A 189 17.64 6.40 16.84
C SER A 189 17.62 7.80 17.44
N GLY A 190 16.45 8.30 17.86
CA GLY A 190 16.28 9.66 18.37
C GLY A 190 16.23 10.74 17.28
N GLN A 191 16.08 10.35 16.01
CA GLN A 191 15.88 11.29 14.89
C GLN A 191 14.56 12.04 15.02
N ILE A 192 13.55 11.40 15.59
CA ILE A 192 12.24 11.98 15.93
C ILE A 192 11.92 11.73 17.40
N GLU A 193 11.09 12.57 17.99
CA GLU A 193 10.75 12.58 19.41
C GLU A 193 9.39 11.91 19.70
N ALA A 194 8.52 11.89 18.71
CA ALA A 194 7.22 11.21 18.73
C ALA A 194 6.92 10.62 17.35
N ILE A 195 6.05 9.63 17.32
CA ILE A 195 5.71 8.90 16.10
C ILE A 195 4.19 8.70 16.01
N GLY A 196 3.61 8.98 14.84
CA GLY A 196 2.28 8.52 14.50
C GLY A 196 2.33 7.08 14.01
N GLY A 197 1.61 6.19 14.68
CA GLY A 197 1.62 4.76 14.39
C GLY A 197 0.27 4.10 14.59
N ASN A 198 0.10 2.88 14.07
CA ASN A 198 -1.07 2.07 14.34
C ASN A 198 -0.98 1.40 15.72
N GLN A 199 -2.09 0.81 16.17
CA GLN A 199 -2.25 0.21 17.51
C GLN A 199 -1.21 -0.86 17.88
N PHE A 200 -0.40 -1.37 16.96
CA PHE A 200 0.66 -2.35 17.21
C PHE A 200 2.07 -1.74 17.28
N TYR A 201 2.19 -0.42 17.13
CA TYR A 201 3.50 0.22 17.21
C TYR A 201 4.10 0.12 18.61
N GLY A 202 3.29 0.14 19.67
CA GLY A 202 3.78 -0.07 21.03
C GLY A 202 4.54 -1.38 21.19
N ASP A 203 3.96 -2.49 20.72
CA ASP A 203 4.59 -3.81 20.75
C ASP A 203 5.87 -3.86 19.90
N ARG A 204 5.85 -3.25 18.72
CA ARG A 204 7.00 -3.18 17.81
C ARG A 204 8.15 -2.35 18.41
N LEU A 205 7.84 -1.23 19.03
CA LEU A 205 8.82 -0.38 19.73
C LEU A 205 9.42 -1.11 20.92
N ALA A 206 8.60 -1.81 21.71
CA ALA A 206 9.05 -2.60 22.85
C ALA A 206 9.98 -3.74 22.41
N ALA A 207 9.63 -4.45 21.33
CA ALA A 207 10.44 -5.54 20.78
C ALA A 207 11.79 -5.07 20.23
N ALA A 208 11.87 -3.82 19.76
CA ALA A 208 13.04 -3.32 19.04
C ALA A 208 14.01 -2.50 19.89
N GLY A 209 13.63 -1.97 21.09
CA GLY A 209 14.50 -0.95 21.58
C GLY A 209 14.70 -0.69 23.05
N GLY A 210 14.05 -1.32 23.94
CA GLY A 210 14.36 -1.16 25.38
C GLY A 210 14.04 0.21 26.02
N LYS A 211 13.48 1.18 25.31
CA LYS A 211 12.88 2.39 25.88
C LYS A 211 11.40 2.15 26.12
N ASP A 212 10.89 2.74 27.22
CA ASP A 212 9.46 2.70 27.54
C ASP A 212 8.67 3.68 26.68
N TYR A 213 8.10 3.19 25.58
CA TYR A 213 7.15 3.93 24.76
C TYR A 213 5.72 3.64 25.19
N GLU A 214 4.86 4.62 25.05
CA GLU A 214 3.42 4.47 25.32
C GLU A 214 2.59 5.27 24.30
N VAL A 215 1.31 4.92 24.21
CA VAL A 215 0.31 5.76 23.53
C VAL A 215 0.15 7.07 24.29
N LYS A 216 0.24 8.18 23.60
CA LYS A 216 0.03 9.52 24.17
C LYS A 216 -1.41 10.01 23.96
N PHE A 217 -1.89 9.94 22.74
CA PHE A 217 -3.29 10.19 22.39
C PHE A 217 -3.63 9.59 21.03
N ASP A 218 -4.91 9.36 20.79
CA ASP A 218 -5.39 8.81 19.54
C ASP A 218 -5.52 9.90 18.46
N LEU A 219 -5.03 9.61 17.28
CA LEU A 219 -5.13 10.48 16.11
C LEU A 219 -6.44 10.28 15.37
N VAL A 220 -6.73 9.04 15.02
CA VAL A 220 -7.91 8.65 14.25
C VAL A 220 -8.18 7.16 14.39
N THR A 221 -9.45 6.80 14.43
CA THR A 221 -9.93 5.42 14.35
C THR A 221 -10.50 5.17 12.97
N LEU A 222 -10.03 4.13 12.30
CA LEU A 222 -10.45 3.75 10.96
C LEU A 222 -10.83 2.27 10.91
N TYR A 223 -11.58 1.91 9.86
CA TYR A 223 -11.72 0.52 9.44
C TYR A 223 -10.76 0.24 8.29
N ASN A 224 -10.30 -1.00 8.18
CA ASN A 224 -9.52 -1.47 7.04
C ASN A 224 -10.39 -2.37 6.16
N SER A 225 -10.17 -2.28 4.86
CA SER A 225 -10.81 -3.12 3.86
C SER A 225 -9.84 -3.48 2.74
N ALA A 226 -10.21 -4.47 1.93
CA ALA A 226 -9.61 -4.67 0.61
C ALA A 226 -10.07 -3.57 -0.34
N ALA A 227 -9.24 -3.25 -1.33
CA ALA A 227 -9.57 -2.23 -2.31
C ALA A 227 -9.23 -2.68 -3.74
N THR A 228 -10.10 -2.29 -4.67
CA THR A 228 -9.96 -2.47 -6.12
C THR A 228 -9.97 -1.11 -6.82
N ARG A 229 -9.80 -1.08 -8.12
CA ARG A 229 -9.92 0.16 -8.89
C ARG A 229 -11.37 0.65 -8.92
N PRO A 230 -11.61 1.95 -8.99
CA PRO A 230 -12.96 2.49 -9.13
C PRO A 230 -13.65 1.93 -10.38
N GLY A 231 -14.92 1.56 -10.25
CA GLY A 231 -15.73 1.07 -11.35
C GLY A 231 -15.60 -0.43 -11.68
N GLU A 232 -14.69 -1.16 -11.05
CA GLU A 232 -14.53 -2.60 -11.22
C GLU A 232 -15.57 -3.38 -10.41
N LYS A 233 -16.77 -3.48 -10.96
CA LYS A 233 -17.90 -4.10 -10.30
C LYS A 233 -17.68 -5.58 -10.01
N ASP A 234 -17.16 -6.33 -10.98
CA ASP A 234 -16.86 -7.76 -10.87
C ASP A 234 -15.89 -8.10 -9.72
N TRP A 235 -14.80 -7.35 -9.62
CA TRP A 235 -13.85 -7.49 -8.53
C TRP A 235 -14.45 -7.14 -7.17
N ASN A 236 -15.21 -6.04 -7.10
CA ASN A 236 -15.83 -5.58 -5.86
C ASN A 236 -16.92 -6.55 -5.38
N GLU A 237 -17.77 -7.05 -6.29
CA GLU A 237 -18.78 -8.06 -5.97
C GLU A 237 -18.17 -9.37 -5.50
N ALA A 238 -17.09 -9.84 -6.14
CA ALA A 238 -16.38 -11.03 -5.73
C ALA A 238 -15.79 -10.88 -4.30
N LEU A 239 -15.18 -9.73 -4.00
CA LEU A 239 -14.64 -9.43 -2.67
C LEU A 239 -15.74 -9.40 -1.61
N ASN A 240 -16.85 -8.70 -1.85
CA ASN A 240 -17.95 -8.61 -0.90
C ASN A 240 -18.62 -9.95 -0.67
N THR A 241 -18.84 -10.74 -1.74
CA THR A 241 -19.42 -12.09 -1.63
C THR A 241 -18.52 -13.02 -0.83
N TRP A 242 -17.21 -12.96 -1.03
CA TRP A 242 -16.27 -13.72 -0.23
C TRP A 242 -16.26 -13.27 1.23
N LEU A 243 -16.26 -11.95 1.50
CA LEU A 243 -16.29 -11.43 2.87
C LEU A 243 -17.56 -11.84 3.62
N ASP A 244 -18.73 -11.86 2.96
CA ASP A 244 -19.97 -12.35 3.55
C ASP A 244 -19.85 -13.83 3.94
N LYS A 245 -19.26 -14.67 3.07
CA LYS A 245 -19.00 -16.08 3.37
C LYS A 245 -17.99 -16.25 4.51
N ALA A 246 -16.88 -15.50 4.49
CA ALA A 246 -15.83 -15.56 5.51
C ALA A 246 -16.34 -15.10 6.89
N LYS A 247 -17.27 -14.16 6.94
CA LYS A 247 -17.99 -13.76 8.16
C LYS A 247 -18.93 -14.87 8.63
N ALA A 248 -19.74 -15.41 7.73
CA ALA A 248 -20.76 -16.42 8.07
C ALA A 248 -20.17 -17.76 8.52
N ASN A 249 -19.06 -18.22 7.92
CA ASN A 249 -18.42 -19.50 8.24
C ASN A 249 -17.35 -19.40 9.35
N GLY A 250 -17.09 -18.20 9.90
CA GLY A 250 -16.13 -17.96 10.96
C GLY A 250 -14.67 -17.85 10.53
N GLU A 251 -14.37 -17.89 9.24
CA GLU A 251 -13.00 -17.73 8.71
C GLU A 251 -12.40 -16.38 9.10
N LEU A 252 -13.16 -15.28 8.91
CA LEU A 252 -12.72 -13.95 9.32
C LEU A 252 -12.44 -13.89 10.82
N ALA A 253 -13.32 -14.47 11.67
CA ALA A 253 -13.13 -14.48 13.11
C ALA A 253 -11.86 -15.26 13.51
N LYS A 254 -11.59 -16.40 12.86
CA LYS A 254 -10.39 -17.19 13.08
C LYS A 254 -9.11 -16.43 12.72
N VAL A 255 -9.06 -15.80 11.56
CA VAL A 255 -7.91 -15.00 11.11
C VAL A 255 -7.72 -13.77 12.00
N TYR A 256 -8.81 -13.10 12.37
CA TYR A 256 -8.77 -11.97 13.28
C TYR A 256 -8.21 -12.36 14.65
N ALA A 257 -8.71 -13.42 15.27
CA ALA A 257 -8.21 -13.91 16.56
C ALA A 257 -6.74 -14.35 16.49
N LYS A 258 -6.32 -14.98 15.39
CA LYS A 258 -4.92 -15.39 15.17
C LYS A 258 -3.96 -14.19 15.26
N TRP A 259 -4.27 -13.09 14.59
CA TRP A 259 -3.35 -11.97 14.43
C TRP A 259 -3.60 -10.81 15.39
N MET A 260 -4.87 -10.50 15.67
CA MET A 260 -5.25 -9.38 16.54
C MET A 260 -5.34 -9.76 18.02
N LYS A 261 -5.29 -11.09 18.33
CA LYS A 261 -5.36 -11.64 19.71
C LYS A 261 -6.62 -11.22 20.48
N ARG A 262 -7.70 -10.94 19.77
CA ARG A 262 -9.01 -10.55 20.31
C ARG A 262 -10.14 -10.97 19.37
N PRO A 263 -11.40 -11.00 19.82
CA PRO A 263 -12.55 -11.28 18.96
C PRO A 263 -12.69 -10.24 17.85
N VAL A 264 -13.24 -10.66 16.71
CA VAL A 264 -13.60 -9.72 15.64
C VAL A 264 -14.70 -8.78 16.14
N PRO A 265 -14.57 -7.45 15.97
CA PRO A 265 -15.62 -6.50 16.35
C PRO A 265 -16.76 -6.51 15.34
N GLU A 266 -17.86 -5.89 15.71
CA GLU A 266 -18.88 -5.53 14.73
C GLU A 266 -18.37 -4.43 13.80
N PHE A 267 -18.74 -4.53 12.54
CA PHE A 267 -18.39 -3.53 11.53
C PHE A 267 -19.63 -2.77 11.10
N PRO A 268 -19.52 -1.46 10.80
CA PRO A 268 -20.65 -0.69 10.32
C PRO A 268 -21.12 -1.19 8.95
N ALA A 269 -22.43 -1.20 8.74
CA ALA A 269 -22.99 -1.56 7.43
C ALA A 269 -22.71 -0.50 6.35
N THR A 270 -22.47 0.74 6.76
CA THR A 270 -22.12 1.87 5.87
C THR A 270 -21.14 2.80 6.55
N LEU A 271 -20.33 3.49 5.77
CA LEU A 271 -19.51 4.63 6.20
C LEU A 271 -19.86 5.84 5.33
N SER A 272 -19.91 7.03 5.94
CA SER A 272 -20.15 8.27 5.20
C SER A 272 -19.07 8.46 4.11
N ASP A 273 -19.52 8.75 2.90
CA ASP A 273 -18.67 9.02 1.74
C ASP A 273 -17.71 7.89 1.32
N ILE A 274 -17.96 6.66 1.80
CA ILE A 274 -17.17 5.47 1.47
C ILE A 274 -18.10 4.33 1.09
N PRO A 275 -18.54 4.23 -0.18
CA PRO A 275 -19.38 3.13 -0.63
C PRO A 275 -18.60 1.81 -0.65
N TYR A 276 -19.24 0.73 -0.19
CA TYR A 276 -18.67 -0.63 -0.20
C TYR A 276 -18.96 -1.38 -1.51
N THR A 277 -19.85 -0.85 -2.33
CA THR A 277 -20.29 -1.44 -3.59
C THR A 277 -20.15 -0.44 -4.72
N VAL A 278 -19.90 -0.95 -5.92
CA VAL A 278 -19.98 -0.17 -7.17
C VAL A 278 -21.46 -0.06 -7.55
N ASN A 279 -21.96 1.16 -7.71
CA ASN A 279 -23.33 1.45 -8.17
C ASN A 279 -23.46 1.22 -9.68
#